data_8c3b06d5a5fe68254552d162679a3226
#
_entry.id   8c3b06d5a5fe68254552d162679a3226
#
_cell.length_a   1.000
_cell.length_b   1.000
_cell.length_c   1.000
_cell.angle_alpha   90.00
_cell.angle_beta   90.00
_cell.angle_gamma   90.00
#
_symmetry.space_group_name_H-M   'P 1'
#
loop_
_entity.id
_entity.type
_entity.pdbx_description
1 polymer ?
#
loop_
_entity_poly.entity_id
_entity_poly.type
_entity_poly.pdbx_seq_one_letter_code
_entity_poly.pdbx_strand_id
1 'polypeptide(L)'
;LELPVSKRVRFIVGTDEESGWGDMEYYFAHNGLKDPDFGFSPDAEFPIINGEKGNITAYLHFEGQNDGDFSLVSFNGGLRENMVPESASADFTGPITLKELEAKLADFVAEQEVTGQVTEEAGVFHVTIHGKSAHGMMPQNGINGATYLALFLSQFDFQGNAKTYLDLIAETLHKDFFAEKTGLAYTDPKMGELTMNAGVFNFAKESEDNTIALNFRYPQGVDTDAIKAGLEKLEGPKAVSLSEHGHVPHYVPVDDSMVETLLSVYEKQTGLKGHEQIIGGGTFGRLLKRGVAYGAMFPGYVNTMHQANEFTEVEDLYRAAAIYAEAIYELIK
;
A
#
# COMPACT_ATOMS: atom_id res chain seq x y z
N LEU A 1 2.13 17.73 -41.53
CA LEU A 1 2.93 18.76 -40.87
C LEU A 1 4.39 18.32 -40.88
N GLU A 2 5.26 18.99 -41.63
CA GLU A 2 6.71 18.79 -41.58
C GLU A 2 7.27 19.58 -40.39
N LEU A 3 7.18 19.01 -39.20
CA LEU A 3 7.73 19.60 -37.97
C LEU A 3 9.19 19.18 -37.82
N PRO A 4 10.11 20.11 -37.51
CA PRO A 4 11.50 19.77 -37.27
C PRO A 4 11.61 18.96 -35.97
N VAL A 5 12.27 17.82 -36.02
CA VAL A 5 12.53 16.95 -34.88
C VAL A 5 14.01 16.60 -34.81
N SER A 6 14.58 16.60 -33.61
CA SER A 6 15.99 16.33 -33.36
C SER A 6 16.27 15.01 -32.63
N LYS A 7 15.21 14.37 -32.09
CA LYS A 7 15.36 13.16 -31.28
C LYS A 7 14.44 12.04 -31.77
N ARG A 8 14.77 10.82 -31.45
CA ARG A 8 13.95 9.64 -31.72
C ARG A 8 12.90 9.46 -30.65
N VAL A 9 11.65 9.20 -31.05
CA VAL A 9 10.61 8.72 -30.16
C VAL A 9 10.58 7.19 -30.18
N ARG A 10 10.49 6.59 -29.01
CA ARG A 10 10.22 5.17 -28.83
C ARG A 10 8.90 5.02 -28.09
N PHE A 11 7.96 4.35 -28.71
CA PHE A 11 6.68 3.98 -28.10
C PHE A 11 6.80 2.53 -27.63
N ILE A 12 6.66 2.30 -26.33
CA ILE A 12 6.77 0.98 -25.72
C ILE A 12 5.40 0.63 -25.15
N VAL A 13 4.86 -0.52 -25.53
CA VAL A 13 3.56 -1.02 -25.06
C VAL A 13 3.81 -2.28 -24.26
N GLY A 14 3.40 -2.25 -23.00
CA GLY A 14 3.45 -3.39 -22.08
C GLY A 14 2.11 -4.10 -21.96
N THR A 15 2.12 -5.24 -21.29
CA THR A 15 0.95 -6.11 -21.06
C THR A 15 0.84 -6.61 -19.64
N ASP A 16 1.70 -6.16 -18.72
CA ASP A 16 1.81 -6.69 -17.34
C ASP A 16 1.95 -5.57 -16.29
N GLU A 17 1.43 -4.35 -16.58
CA GLU A 17 1.57 -3.18 -15.69
C GLU A 17 0.87 -3.42 -14.34
N GLU A 18 -0.29 -4.04 -14.35
CA GLU A 18 -1.13 -4.27 -13.18
C GLU A 18 -0.67 -5.42 -12.28
N SER A 19 0.42 -6.11 -12.63
CA SER A 19 0.88 -7.28 -11.87
C SER A 19 2.39 -7.26 -11.58
N GLY A 20 3.18 -7.93 -12.37
CA GLY A 20 4.56 -8.20 -12.03
C GLY A 20 5.62 -7.45 -12.84
N TRP A 21 5.21 -6.71 -13.90
CA TRP A 21 6.09 -5.99 -14.85
C TRP A 21 7.12 -6.87 -15.57
N GLY A 22 6.89 -8.17 -15.61
CA GLY A 22 7.80 -9.14 -16.23
C GLY A 22 8.02 -8.90 -17.72
N ASP A 23 7.06 -8.30 -18.41
CA ASP A 23 7.18 -7.86 -19.80
C ASP A 23 8.23 -6.76 -19.98
N MET A 24 8.28 -5.78 -19.09
CA MET A 24 9.25 -4.70 -19.13
C MET A 24 10.64 -5.16 -18.69
N GLU A 25 10.74 -6.00 -17.69
CA GLU A 25 12.00 -6.65 -17.31
C GLU A 25 12.58 -7.40 -18.49
N TYR A 26 11.77 -8.23 -19.16
CA TYR A 26 12.18 -8.94 -20.36
C TYR A 26 12.58 -7.99 -21.48
N TYR A 27 11.76 -6.95 -21.74
CA TYR A 27 12.04 -5.96 -22.79
C TYR A 27 13.39 -5.28 -22.57
N PHE A 28 13.65 -4.69 -21.39
CA PHE A 28 14.88 -3.97 -21.13
C PHE A 28 16.12 -4.89 -21.15
N ALA A 29 15.98 -6.15 -20.72
CA ALA A 29 17.07 -7.13 -20.75
C ALA A 29 17.41 -7.63 -22.16
N HIS A 30 16.44 -7.66 -23.11
CA HIS A 30 16.60 -8.39 -24.39
C HIS A 30 16.44 -7.54 -25.66
N ASN A 31 16.02 -6.27 -25.58
CA ASN A 31 15.77 -5.47 -26.77
C ASN A 31 17.04 -5.08 -27.55
N GLY A 32 18.22 -5.19 -26.95
CA GLY A 32 19.52 -4.86 -27.56
C GLY A 32 19.73 -3.39 -27.90
N LEU A 33 18.87 -2.52 -27.41
CA LEU A 33 18.91 -1.08 -27.66
C LEU A 33 19.38 -0.34 -26.40
N LYS A 34 19.95 0.86 -26.59
CA LYS A 34 20.17 1.78 -25.46
C LYS A 34 18.83 2.16 -24.83
N ASP A 35 18.76 2.24 -23.52
CA ASP A 35 17.59 2.74 -22.83
C ASP A 35 17.25 4.17 -23.26
N PRO A 36 15.96 4.55 -23.24
CA PRO A 36 15.56 5.93 -23.46
C PRO A 36 16.24 6.87 -22.45
N ASP A 37 16.65 8.05 -22.93
CA ASP A 37 17.31 9.03 -22.06
C ASP A 37 16.31 9.65 -21.07
N PHE A 38 15.03 9.69 -21.43
CA PHE A 38 13.89 10.13 -20.61
C PHE A 38 12.56 9.67 -21.25
N GLY A 39 11.48 9.76 -20.48
CA GLY A 39 10.15 9.42 -20.98
C GLY A 39 9.05 9.65 -19.98
N PHE A 40 7.82 9.38 -20.39
CA PHE A 40 6.68 9.39 -19.48
C PHE A 40 5.72 8.24 -19.77
N SER A 41 5.02 7.80 -18.72
CA SER A 41 3.90 6.86 -18.79
C SER A 41 2.58 7.63 -18.65
N PRO A 42 1.61 7.47 -19.56
CA PRO A 42 0.29 8.11 -19.46
C PRO A 42 -0.66 7.30 -18.56
N ASP A 43 -0.25 7.03 -17.34
CA ASP A 43 -0.88 6.05 -16.45
C ASP A 43 -0.99 6.57 -14.99
N ALA A 44 -1.50 7.77 -14.82
CA ALA A 44 -1.75 8.38 -13.52
C ALA A 44 -2.57 9.67 -13.65
N GLU A 45 -2.26 10.67 -12.83
CA GLU A 45 -2.93 11.96 -12.78
C GLU A 45 -2.11 13.07 -13.44
N PHE A 46 -2.79 14.05 -14.03
CA PHE A 46 -2.21 15.35 -14.32
C PHE A 46 -2.12 16.21 -13.04
N PRO A 47 -1.18 17.17 -12.94
CA PRO A 47 -0.27 17.64 -14.00
C PRO A 47 0.94 16.72 -14.25
N ILE A 48 1.50 16.07 -13.27
CA ILE A 48 2.63 15.14 -13.38
C ILE A 48 2.83 14.39 -12.06
N ILE A 49 3.22 13.13 -12.15
CA ILE A 49 3.77 12.37 -11.02
C ILE A 49 5.27 12.23 -11.31
N ASN A 50 6.08 13.03 -10.64
CA ASN A 50 7.53 13.02 -10.77
C ASN A 50 8.25 12.33 -9.60
N GLY A 51 7.48 11.85 -8.61
CA GLY A 51 7.97 11.04 -7.51
C GLY A 51 7.05 9.90 -7.16
N GLU A 52 7.65 8.72 -6.96
CA GLU A 52 6.96 7.50 -6.57
C GLU A 52 7.70 6.87 -5.39
N LYS A 53 7.00 6.67 -4.26
CA LYS A 53 7.60 6.04 -3.09
C LYS A 53 8.05 4.61 -3.40
N GLY A 54 9.04 4.14 -2.66
CA GLY A 54 9.37 2.73 -2.61
C GLY A 54 8.24 1.94 -1.96
N ASN A 55 8.16 0.66 -2.27
CA ASN A 55 7.27 -0.26 -1.57
C ASN A 55 8.00 -1.56 -1.23
N ILE A 56 7.63 -2.14 -0.10
CA ILE A 56 8.09 -3.45 0.36
C ILE A 56 7.06 -4.02 1.34
N THR A 57 6.88 -5.32 1.34
CA THR A 57 6.16 -6.01 2.40
C THR A 57 7.14 -6.72 3.33
N ALA A 58 6.99 -6.48 4.63
CA ALA A 58 7.70 -7.21 5.66
C ALA A 58 6.74 -8.19 6.33
N TYR A 59 7.21 -9.40 6.60
CA TYR A 59 6.48 -10.44 7.31
C TYR A 59 7.11 -10.64 8.69
N LEU A 60 6.31 -10.42 9.72
CA LEU A 60 6.66 -10.78 11.10
C LEU A 60 6.21 -12.22 11.33
N HIS A 61 7.10 -13.09 11.76
CA HIS A 61 6.86 -14.52 11.96
C HIS A 61 6.69 -14.85 13.43
N PHE A 62 5.73 -15.72 13.76
CA PHE A 62 5.42 -16.13 15.13
C PHE A 62 5.21 -17.65 15.22
N GLU A 63 5.32 -18.17 16.44
CA GLU A 63 4.86 -19.53 16.78
C GLU A 63 3.41 -19.50 17.26
N GLY A 64 2.67 -20.58 17.05
CA GLY A 64 1.26 -20.67 17.38
C GLY A 64 0.95 -21.24 18.75
N GLN A 65 1.85 -22.01 19.34
CA GLN A 65 1.60 -22.65 20.63
C GLN A 65 1.25 -21.63 21.71
N ASN A 66 0.13 -21.83 22.37
CA ASN A 66 -0.30 -21.00 23.50
C ASN A 66 -1.00 -21.88 24.53
N ASP A 67 -0.73 -21.56 25.79
CA ASP A 67 -1.26 -22.23 26.97
C ASP A 67 -2.09 -21.22 27.78
N GLY A 68 -2.94 -21.70 28.67
CA GLY A 68 -3.78 -20.87 29.52
C GLY A 68 -5.26 -21.20 29.37
N ASP A 69 -6.07 -20.60 30.22
CA ASP A 69 -7.52 -20.80 30.23
C ASP A 69 -8.19 -20.23 28.96
N PHE A 70 -7.69 -19.07 28.46
CA PHE A 70 -8.02 -18.55 27.14
C PHE A 70 -7.00 -19.08 26.12
N SER A 71 -7.49 -19.73 25.06
CA SER A 71 -6.65 -20.32 24.02
C SER A 71 -7.09 -19.81 22.64
N LEU A 72 -6.24 -19.04 21.97
CA LEU A 72 -6.47 -18.60 20.59
C LEU A 72 -6.26 -19.79 19.63
N VAL A 73 -7.31 -20.16 18.92
CA VAL A 73 -7.31 -21.26 17.94
C VAL A 73 -6.88 -20.74 16.58
N SER A 74 -7.50 -19.62 16.15
CA SER A 74 -7.14 -18.97 14.89
C SER A 74 -7.38 -17.44 14.98
N PHE A 75 -6.64 -16.71 14.13
CA PHE A 75 -6.88 -15.28 13.88
C PHE A 75 -6.55 -14.98 12.42
N ASN A 76 -7.52 -14.44 11.68
CA ASN A 76 -7.39 -14.18 10.26
C ASN A 76 -7.92 -12.79 9.91
N GLY A 77 -7.18 -12.02 9.13
CA GLY A 77 -7.60 -10.71 8.67
C GLY A 77 -6.86 -10.28 7.41
N GLY A 78 -7.58 -9.62 6.50
CA GLY A 78 -7.02 -9.13 5.24
C GLY A 78 -6.84 -10.20 4.17
N LEU A 79 -6.84 -9.75 2.91
CA LEU A 79 -6.67 -10.61 1.72
C LEU A 79 -5.45 -10.22 0.89
N ARG A 80 -4.99 -8.98 1.00
CA ARG A 80 -3.85 -8.43 0.26
C ARG A 80 -3.09 -7.45 1.14
N GLU A 81 -1.78 -7.49 1.07
CA GLU A 81 -0.89 -6.67 1.90
C GLU A 81 -1.08 -5.16 1.65
N ASN A 82 -1.42 -4.79 0.43
CA ASN A 82 -1.60 -3.41 0.01
C ASN A 82 -3.02 -2.85 0.25
N MET A 83 -3.83 -3.55 1.04
CA MET A 83 -5.19 -3.13 1.42
C MET A 83 -5.34 -3.13 2.94
N VAL A 84 -6.09 -2.17 3.48
CA VAL A 84 -6.52 -2.18 4.87
C VAL A 84 -7.58 -3.27 5.05
N PRO A 85 -7.41 -4.22 5.99
CA PRO A 85 -8.39 -5.26 6.27
C PRO A 85 -9.76 -4.71 6.65
N GLU A 86 -10.77 -4.92 5.81
CA GLU A 86 -12.15 -4.54 6.11
C GLU A 86 -12.73 -5.43 7.21
N SER A 87 -12.38 -6.71 7.23
CA SER A 87 -12.87 -7.65 8.21
C SER A 87 -11.77 -8.56 8.74
N ALA A 88 -11.95 -9.02 9.96
CA ALA A 88 -11.13 -10.04 10.58
C ALA A 88 -11.96 -10.94 11.48
N SER A 89 -11.51 -12.19 11.64
CA SER A 89 -12.14 -13.18 12.50
C SER A 89 -11.12 -13.88 13.38
N ALA A 90 -11.57 -14.30 14.56
CA ALA A 90 -10.79 -15.13 15.46
C ALA A 90 -11.65 -16.21 16.08
N ASP A 91 -11.06 -17.38 16.24
CA ASP A 91 -11.63 -18.49 16.98
C ASP A 91 -10.83 -18.69 18.26
N PHE A 92 -11.50 -18.86 19.39
CA PHE A 92 -10.84 -19.10 20.65
C PHE A 92 -11.73 -19.86 21.62
N THR A 93 -11.12 -20.43 22.65
CA THR A 93 -11.82 -21.05 23.81
C THR A 93 -11.44 -20.31 25.08
N GLY A 94 -12.32 -20.33 26.11
CA GLY A 94 -12.02 -19.70 27.40
C GLY A 94 -13.14 -19.82 28.41
N PRO A 95 -12.89 -19.49 29.68
CA PRO A 95 -13.85 -19.59 30.77
C PRO A 95 -14.82 -18.39 30.79
N ILE A 96 -15.54 -18.19 29.71
CA ILE A 96 -16.55 -17.13 29.53
C ILE A 96 -17.80 -17.72 28.88
N THR A 97 -18.96 -17.16 29.16
CA THR A 97 -20.19 -17.56 28.45
C THR A 97 -20.41 -16.71 27.20
N LEU A 98 -21.13 -17.26 26.22
CA LEU A 98 -21.50 -16.51 24.99
C LEU A 98 -22.20 -15.19 25.36
N LYS A 99 -23.14 -15.20 26.32
CA LYS A 99 -23.85 -13.99 26.74
C LYS A 99 -22.93 -12.90 27.31
N GLU A 100 -21.95 -13.28 28.11
CA GLU A 100 -20.94 -12.33 28.63
C GLU A 100 -20.05 -11.79 27.52
N LEU A 101 -19.68 -12.63 26.56
CA LEU A 101 -18.86 -12.23 25.41
C LEU A 101 -19.65 -11.30 24.48
N GLU A 102 -20.93 -11.59 24.21
CA GLU A 102 -21.84 -10.70 23.46
C GLU A 102 -21.96 -9.32 24.11
N ALA A 103 -22.11 -9.27 25.45
CA ALA A 103 -22.21 -8.00 26.18
C ALA A 103 -20.90 -7.20 26.06
N LYS A 104 -19.75 -7.84 26.27
CA LYS A 104 -18.42 -7.18 26.12
C LYS A 104 -18.18 -6.68 24.70
N LEU A 105 -18.57 -7.46 23.68
CA LEU A 105 -18.45 -7.04 22.29
C LEU A 105 -19.37 -5.86 21.97
N ALA A 106 -20.61 -5.88 22.48
CA ALA A 106 -21.57 -4.78 22.30
C ALA A 106 -21.04 -3.48 22.93
N ASP A 107 -20.50 -3.55 24.14
CA ASP A 107 -19.88 -2.39 24.82
C ASP A 107 -18.67 -1.89 24.01
N PHE A 108 -17.80 -2.78 23.55
CA PHE A 108 -16.61 -2.44 22.77
C PHE A 108 -16.97 -1.72 21.46
N VAL A 109 -17.88 -2.28 20.64
CA VAL A 109 -18.25 -1.67 19.35
C VAL A 109 -19.04 -0.37 19.51
N ALA A 110 -19.72 -0.16 20.63
CA ALA A 110 -20.42 1.09 20.92
C ALA A 110 -19.44 2.28 21.09
N GLU A 111 -18.21 2.01 21.48
CA GLU A 111 -17.16 3.02 21.69
C GLU A 111 -16.19 3.16 20.49
N GLN A 112 -16.31 2.28 19.49
CA GLN A 112 -15.38 2.20 18.37
C GLN A 112 -16.07 2.41 17.01
N GLU A 113 -15.29 2.68 15.97
CA GLU A 113 -15.77 2.90 14.59
C GLU A 113 -15.93 1.58 13.80
N VAL A 114 -16.29 0.48 14.49
CA VAL A 114 -16.41 -0.86 13.92
C VAL A 114 -17.75 -1.50 14.29
N THR A 115 -18.10 -2.56 13.57
CA THR A 115 -19.18 -3.46 13.97
C THR A 115 -18.61 -4.85 14.23
N GLY A 116 -19.34 -5.67 14.97
CA GLY A 116 -18.87 -7.01 15.28
C GLY A 116 -20.01 -7.96 15.60
N GLN A 117 -19.70 -9.24 15.51
CA GLN A 117 -20.59 -10.33 15.90
C GLN A 117 -19.79 -11.46 16.54
N VAL A 118 -20.47 -12.22 17.38
CA VAL A 118 -19.91 -13.43 18.00
C VAL A 118 -20.92 -14.56 17.94
N THR A 119 -20.42 -15.76 17.72
CA THR A 119 -21.18 -17.01 17.81
C THR A 119 -20.38 -18.04 18.59
N GLU A 120 -21.01 -19.12 19.02
CA GLU A 120 -20.37 -20.24 19.68
C GLU A 120 -20.80 -21.56 19.02
N GLU A 121 -19.82 -22.39 18.72
CA GLU A 121 -20.06 -23.73 18.22
C GLU A 121 -19.11 -24.73 18.92
N ALA A 122 -19.67 -25.77 19.52
CA ALA A 122 -18.91 -26.82 20.22
C ALA A 122 -17.89 -26.32 21.27
N GLY A 123 -18.20 -25.20 21.95
CA GLY A 123 -17.32 -24.60 22.95
C GLY A 123 -16.22 -23.70 22.39
N VAL A 124 -16.24 -23.42 21.08
CA VAL A 124 -15.35 -22.47 20.41
C VAL A 124 -16.15 -21.20 20.11
N PHE A 125 -15.64 -20.07 20.53
CA PHE A 125 -16.18 -18.75 20.19
C PHE A 125 -15.62 -18.28 18.86
N HIS A 126 -16.48 -17.79 17.97
CA HIS A 126 -16.16 -17.21 16.68
C HIS A 126 -16.49 -15.72 16.71
N VAL A 127 -15.50 -14.86 16.76
CA VAL A 127 -15.67 -13.40 16.77
C VAL A 127 -15.25 -12.83 15.42
N THR A 128 -16.08 -11.95 14.86
CA THR A 128 -15.76 -11.19 13.64
C THR A 128 -15.92 -9.71 13.90
N ILE A 129 -14.96 -8.90 13.47
CA ILE A 129 -15.02 -7.43 13.48
C ILE A 129 -14.97 -6.92 12.04
N HIS A 130 -15.83 -5.93 11.75
CA HIS A 130 -15.87 -5.24 10.46
C HIS A 130 -15.52 -3.77 10.63
N GLY A 131 -14.56 -3.32 9.87
CA GLY A 131 -14.13 -1.93 9.74
C GLY A 131 -14.42 -1.40 8.34
N LYS A 132 -13.42 -0.77 7.69
CA LYS A 132 -13.54 -0.17 6.36
C LYS A 132 -12.24 -0.35 5.58
N SER A 133 -12.33 -0.89 4.37
CA SER A 133 -11.19 -1.01 3.48
C SER A 133 -10.70 0.35 2.96
N ALA A 134 -9.40 0.44 2.72
CA ALA A 134 -8.74 1.52 2.00
C ALA A 134 -7.46 0.99 1.36
N HIS A 135 -6.90 1.72 0.40
CA HIS A 135 -5.62 1.35 -0.19
C HIS A 135 -4.48 1.55 0.83
N GLY A 136 -3.56 0.58 0.93
CA GLY A 136 -2.46 0.55 1.91
C GLY A 136 -1.44 1.68 1.78
N MET A 137 -1.44 2.45 0.67
CA MET A 137 -0.61 3.66 0.55
C MET A 137 -1.13 4.82 1.42
N MET A 138 -2.41 4.80 1.80
CA MET A 138 -3.05 5.77 2.69
C MET A 138 -3.89 5.04 3.76
N PRO A 139 -3.25 4.26 4.64
CA PRO A 139 -3.94 3.36 5.56
C PRO A 139 -4.82 4.10 6.57
N GLN A 140 -4.53 5.37 6.85
CA GLN A 140 -5.33 6.23 7.73
C GLN A 140 -6.74 6.53 7.20
N ASN A 141 -7.03 6.26 5.92
CA ASN A 141 -8.36 6.42 5.33
C ASN A 141 -9.27 5.20 5.54
N GLY A 142 -8.70 4.11 6.05
CA GLY A 142 -9.41 2.88 6.40
C GLY A 142 -9.62 2.70 7.90
N ILE A 143 -10.36 1.66 8.24
CA ILE A 143 -10.58 1.18 9.61
C ILE A 143 -10.20 -0.30 9.61
N ASN A 144 -9.04 -0.63 10.17
CA ASN A 144 -8.48 -1.97 10.10
C ASN A 144 -9.18 -2.93 11.08
N GLY A 145 -10.10 -3.75 10.56
CA GLY A 145 -10.87 -4.70 11.37
C GLY A 145 -10.00 -5.67 12.18
N ALA A 146 -8.82 -6.05 11.67
CA ALA A 146 -7.93 -6.97 12.38
C ALA A 146 -7.28 -6.33 13.61
N THR A 147 -6.83 -5.08 13.51
CA THR A 147 -6.24 -4.42 14.70
C THR A 147 -7.29 -4.11 15.77
N TYR A 148 -8.54 -3.83 15.37
CA TYR A 148 -9.65 -3.71 16.32
C TYR A 148 -10.05 -5.05 16.95
N LEU A 149 -10.01 -6.15 16.20
CA LEU A 149 -10.25 -7.48 16.74
C LEU A 149 -9.18 -7.85 17.79
N ALA A 150 -7.91 -7.59 17.51
CA ALA A 150 -6.85 -7.81 18.48
C ALA A 150 -7.01 -6.92 19.73
N LEU A 151 -7.40 -5.65 19.55
CA LEU A 151 -7.69 -4.74 20.67
C LEU A 151 -8.86 -5.23 21.53
N PHE A 152 -9.89 -5.84 20.92
CA PHE A 152 -10.98 -6.48 21.68
C PHE A 152 -10.48 -7.72 22.43
N LEU A 153 -9.72 -8.60 21.76
CA LEU A 153 -9.23 -9.85 22.34
C LEU A 153 -8.15 -9.61 23.43
N SER A 154 -7.38 -8.55 23.36
CA SER A 154 -6.39 -8.21 24.40
C SER A 154 -7.02 -7.89 25.79
N GLN A 155 -8.34 -7.73 25.86
CA GLN A 155 -9.06 -7.59 27.13
C GLN A 155 -9.21 -8.92 27.90
N PHE A 156 -8.87 -10.06 27.28
CA PHE A 156 -8.95 -11.38 27.88
C PHE A 156 -7.53 -11.88 28.22
N ASP A 157 -7.45 -12.77 29.24
CA ASP A 157 -6.18 -13.24 29.77
C ASP A 157 -5.57 -14.37 28.93
N PHE A 158 -5.28 -14.07 27.64
CA PHE A 158 -4.48 -14.95 26.82
C PHE A 158 -3.04 -15.01 27.36
N GLN A 159 -2.36 -16.15 27.13
CA GLN A 159 -1.00 -16.38 27.60
C GLN A 159 -0.08 -16.80 26.44
N GLY A 160 1.26 -16.78 26.68
CA GLY A 160 2.25 -17.27 25.72
C GLY A 160 2.23 -16.56 24.37
N ASN A 161 2.37 -17.33 23.29
CA ASN A 161 2.48 -16.77 21.93
C ASN A 161 1.19 -16.07 21.46
N ALA A 162 0.01 -16.52 21.89
CA ALA A 162 -1.24 -15.84 21.61
C ALA A 162 -1.27 -14.43 22.19
N LYS A 163 -0.86 -14.26 23.46
CA LYS A 163 -0.75 -12.96 24.09
C LYS A 163 0.23 -12.06 23.34
N THR A 164 1.43 -12.58 23.06
CA THR A 164 2.47 -11.84 22.34
C THR A 164 1.99 -11.35 20.96
N TYR A 165 1.27 -12.20 20.22
CA TYR A 165 0.72 -11.86 18.90
C TYR A 165 -0.35 -10.76 19.02
N LEU A 166 -1.32 -10.93 19.93
CA LEU A 166 -2.43 -9.99 20.13
C LEU A 166 -1.93 -8.64 20.67
N ASP A 167 -1.03 -8.64 21.63
CA ASP A 167 -0.48 -7.41 22.23
C ASP A 167 0.31 -6.59 21.20
N LEU A 168 1.15 -7.22 20.38
CA LEU A 168 1.86 -6.50 19.32
C LEU A 168 0.87 -5.80 18.37
N ILE A 169 -0.20 -6.49 17.97
CA ILE A 169 -1.20 -5.89 17.08
C ILE A 169 -1.95 -4.76 17.79
N ALA A 170 -2.40 -4.97 19.03
CA ALA A 170 -3.23 -4.02 19.76
C ALA A 170 -2.44 -2.78 20.23
N GLU A 171 -1.22 -2.96 20.74
CA GLU A 171 -0.43 -1.89 21.35
C GLU A 171 0.43 -1.15 20.33
N THR A 172 1.05 -1.91 19.40
CA THR A 172 2.02 -1.35 18.46
C THR A 172 1.41 -1.05 17.10
N LEU A 173 0.72 -2.01 16.47
CA LEU A 173 0.26 -1.84 15.09
C LEU A 173 -1.08 -1.10 14.98
N HIS A 174 -1.91 -1.07 16.03
CA HIS A 174 -3.20 -0.39 15.99
C HIS A 174 -3.03 1.12 15.82
N LYS A 175 -3.53 1.64 14.68
CA LYS A 175 -3.45 3.06 14.27
C LYS A 175 -2.02 3.61 14.13
N ASP A 176 -1.03 2.75 13.91
CA ASP A 176 0.35 3.16 13.64
C ASP A 176 0.61 3.32 12.12
N PHE A 177 -0.13 4.21 11.49
CA PHE A 177 -0.10 4.43 10.03
C PHE A 177 1.23 4.96 9.52
N PHE A 178 1.99 5.65 10.36
CA PHE A 178 3.26 6.31 10.02
C PHE A 178 4.46 5.65 10.70
N ALA A 179 4.26 4.46 11.26
CA ALA A 179 5.31 3.65 11.91
C ALA A 179 6.01 4.36 13.08
N GLU A 180 5.27 5.18 13.83
CA GLU A 180 5.78 5.91 15.00
C GLU A 180 6.06 4.96 16.17
N LYS A 181 5.10 4.07 16.48
CA LYS A 181 5.21 3.09 17.56
C LYS A 181 6.22 1.98 17.24
N THR A 182 6.37 1.63 15.97
CA THR A 182 7.41 0.69 15.51
C THR A 182 8.80 1.31 15.45
N GLY A 183 8.92 2.64 15.66
CA GLY A 183 10.19 3.36 15.64
C GLY A 183 10.80 3.54 14.23
N LEU A 184 9.99 3.40 13.18
CA LEU A 184 10.40 3.53 11.78
C LEU A 184 9.89 4.82 11.12
N ALA A 185 9.24 5.70 11.88
CA ALA A 185 8.72 6.96 11.38
C ALA A 185 9.81 7.77 10.68
N TYR A 186 9.54 8.21 9.47
CA TYR A 186 10.45 9.03 8.68
C TYR A 186 9.68 9.93 7.72
N THR A 187 10.13 11.18 7.56
CA THR A 187 9.54 12.15 6.63
C THR A 187 10.64 12.75 5.74
N ASP A 188 10.51 12.57 4.45
CA ASP A 188 11.35 13.24 3.46
C ASP A 188 10.74 14.60 3.08
N PRO A 189 11.54 15.69 2.94
CA PRO A 189 11.02 17.02 2.60
C PRO A 189 10.29 17.12 1.25
N LYS A 190 10.54 16.18 0.32
CA LYS A 190 9.97 16.15 -1.03
C LYS A 190 8.90 15.08 -1.15
N MET A 191 9.19 13.87 -0.68
CA MET A 191 8.33 12.71 -0.87
C MET A 191 7.37 12.47 0.29
N GLY A 192 7.47 13.24 1.38
CA GLY A 192 6.60 13.11 2.54
C GLY A 192 6.89 11.90 3.40
N GLU A 193 5.89 11.45 4.14
CA GLU A 193 6.00 10.48 5.22
C GLU A 193 6.12 9.05 4.73
N LEU A 194 6.84 8.21 5.46
CA LEU A 194 6.72 6.76 5.38
C LEU A 194 5.33 6.36 5.88
N THR A 195 4.66 5.43 5.19
CA THR A 195 3.40 4.83 5.66
C THR A 195 3.54 3.33 5.81
N MET A 196 2.82 2.76 6.79
CA MET A 196 2.79 1.35 7.12
C MET A 196 1.34 0.86 7.19
N ASN A 197 1.00 -0.15 6.40
CA ASN A 197 -0.27 -0.85 6.44
C ASN A 197 -0.08 -2.26 7.00
N ALA A 198 -0.72 -2.59 8.10
CA ALA A 198 -0.84 -3.97 8.58
C ALA A 198 -1.97 -4.65 7.77
N GLY A 199 -1.60 -5.33 6.69
CA GLY A 199 -2.51 -5.73 5.61
C GLY A 199 -3.03 -7.17 5.69
N VAL A 200 -2.23 -8.11 6.21
CA VAL A 200 -2.64 -9.53 6.32
C VAL A 200 -2.20 -10.09 7.68
N PHE A 201 -3.08 -10.85 8.28
CA PHE A 201 -2.88 -11.48 9.58
C PHE A 201 -3.26 -12.95 9.48
N ASN A 202 -2.37 -13.82 9.87
CA ASN A 202 -2.59 -15.25 9.94
C ASN A 202 -2.05 -15.80 11.26
N PHE A 203 -2.91 -16.43 12.03
CA PHE A 203 -2.54 -17.19 13.22
C PHE A 203 -3.36 -18.49 13.28
N ALA A 204 -2.67 -19.59 13.52
CA ALA A 204 -3.28 -20.87 13.86
C ALA A 204 -2.46 -21.50 14.99
N LYS A 205 -3.13 -21.98 16.04
CA LYS A 205 -2.50 -22.53 17.25
C LYS A 205 -1.47 -23.64 16.97
N GLU A 206 -1.75 -24.48 15.98
CA GLU A 206 -0.90 -25.63 15.65
C GLU A 206 0.17 -25.29 14.58
N SER A 207 0.21 -24.03 14.11
CA SER A 207 1.19 -23.59 13.11
C SER A 207 2.50 -23.18 13.76
N GLU A 208 3.60 -23.57 13.13
CA GLU A 208 4.94 -23.09 13.48
C GLU A 208 5.31 -21.77 12.77
N ASP A 209 4.50 -21.34 11.81
CA ASP A 209 4.73 -20.13 11.03
C ASP A 209 3.43 -19.34 10.86
N ASN A 210 3.16 -18.49 11.84
CA ASN A 210 2.09 -17.51 11.83
C ASN A 210 2.67 -16.16 11.43
N THR A 211 1.91 -15.35 10.70
CA THR A 211 2.46 -14.13 10.10
C THR A 211 1.58 -12.91 10.29
N ILE A 212 2.24 -11.75 10.38
CA ILE A 212 1.64 -10.44 10.13
C ILE A 212 2.40 -9.80 8.97
N ALA A 213 1.69 -9.42 7.91
CA ALA A 213 2.26 -8.74 6.76
C ALA A 213 2.07 -7.22 6.90
N LEU A 214 3.18 -6.49 6.89
CA LEU A 214 3.25 -5.03 6.97
C LEU A 214 3.72 -4.48 5.62
N ASN A 215 2.84 -3.77 4.90
CA ASN A 215 3.20 -3.13 3.63
C ASN A 215 3.63 -1.68 3.87
N PHE A 216 4.84 -1.38 3.45
CA PHE A 216 5.45 -0.05 3.60
C PHE A 216 5.44 0.71 2.28
N ARG A 217 5.15 2.03 2.37
CA ARG A 217 5.44 3.01 1.32
C ARG A 217 6.44 3.99 1.89
N TYR A 218 7.67 3.97 1.37
CA TYR A 218 8.77 4.70 1.98
C TYR A 218 9.42 5.69 1.00
N PRO A 219 9.79 6.90 1.49
CA PRO A 219 10.43 7.92 0.68
C PRO A 219 11.94 7.68 0.54
N GLN A 220 12.62 8.54 -0.21
CA GLN A 220 14.08 8.61 -0.21
C GLN A 220 14.62 8.82 1.21
N GLY A 221 15.81 8.27 1.49
CA GLY A 221 16.44 8.34 2.80
C GLY A 221 16.13 7.15 3.72
N VAL A 222 15.22 6.28 3.32
CA VAL A 222 14.96 4.98 3.95
C VAL A 222 15.23 3.88 2.93
N ASP A 223 15.77 2.76 3.38
CA ASP A 223 15.93 1.55 2.59
C ASP A 223 15.28 0.34 3.28
N THR A 224 15.19 -0.76 2.55
CA THR A 224 14.55 -1.97 3.04
C THR A 224 15.33 -2.65 4.19
N ASP A 225 16.65 -2.49 4.22
CA ASP A 225 17.49 -3.02 5.30
C ASP A 225 17.22 -2.28 6.61
N ALA A 226 17.05 -0.95 6.56
CA ALA A 226 16.68 -0.15 7.72
C ALA A 226 15.27 -0.52 8.24
N ILE A 227 14.30 -0.74 7.34
CA ILE A 227 12.96 -1.21 7.71
C ILE A 227 13.06 -2.56 8.42
N LYS A 228 13.75 -3.54 7.82
CA LYS A 228 13.93 -4.86 8.42
C LYS A 228 14.60 -4.79 9.77
N ALA A 229 15.73 -4.10 9.87
CA ALA A 229 16.50 -3.95 11.11
C ALA A 229 15.70 -3.23 12.22
N GLY A 230 14.78 -2.34 11.86
CA GLY A 230 13.86 -1.71 12.80
C GLY A 230 12.82 -2.69 13.34
N LEU A 231 12.20 -3.46 12.46
CA LEU A 231 11.20 -4.47 12.83
C LEU A 231 11.81 -5.63 13.65
N GLU A 232 13.06 -6.00 13.40
CA GLU A 232 13.78 -7.02 14.18
C GLU A 232 14.02 -6.62 15.66
N LYS A 233 13.80 -5.35 16.03
CA LYS A 233 13.86 -4.87 17.41
C LYS A 233 12.54 -5.00 18.16
N LEU A 234 11.44 -5.30 17.46
CA LEU A 234 10.16 -5.51 18.10
C LEU A 234 10.20 -6.78 18.96
N GLU A 235 9.63 -6.69 20.14
CA GLU A 235 9.44 -7.87 20.98
C GLU A 235 8.29 -8.73 20.43
N GLY A 236 8.49 -10.03 20.36
CA GLY A 236 7.46 -11.01 20.00
C GLY A 236 7.71 -11.78 18.71
N PRO A 237 8.02 -11.16 17.58
CA PRO A 237 8.33 -11.92 16.36
C PRO A 237 9.60 -12.76 16.53
N LYS A 238 9.55 -14.04 16.10
CA LYS A 238 10.74 -14.92 16.09
C LYS A 238 11.68 -14.61 14.92
N ALA A 239 11.17 -14.01 13.87
CA ALA A 239 11.92 -13.62 12.69
C ALA A 239 11.17 -12.53 11.89
N VAL A 240 11.92 -11.80 11.05
CA VAL A 240 11.41 -10.85 10.07
C VAL A 240 11.96 -11.19 8.70
N SER A 241 11.09 -11.33 7.70
CA SER A 241 11.47 -11.47 6.30
C SER A 241 10.85 -10.37 5.45
N LEU A 242 11.42 -10.13 4.27
CA LEU A 242 10.89 -9.18 3.30
C LEU A 242 10.38 -9.93 2.06
N SER A 243 9.41 -9.35 1.37
CA SER A 243 8.95 -9.85 0.08
C SER A 243 10.11 -9.85 -0.94
N GLU A 244 10.09 -10.80 -1.87
CA GLU A 244 11.09 -10.89 -2.95
C GLU A 244 11.00 -9.70 -3.92
N HIS A 245 9.81 -9.16 -4.09
CA HIS A 245 9.53 -8.04 -4.98
C HIS A 245 9.19 -6.79 -4.20
N GLY A 246 9.74 -5.69 -4.65
CA GLY A 246 9.53 -4.36 -4.10
C GLY A 246 10.15 -3.31 -5.02
N HIS A 247 9.86 -2.06 -4.76
CA HIS A 247 10.43 -0.96 -5.54
C HIS A 247 11.16 0.00 -4.62
N VAL A 248 12.31 0.50 -5.09
CA VAL A 248 13.02 1.59 -4.42
C VAL A 248 12.35 2.94 -4.75
N PRO A 249 12.46 3.98 -3.91
CA PRO A 249 11.95 5.30 -4.22
C PRO A 249 12.51 5.83 -5.55
N HIS A 250 11.64 6.46 -6.34
CA HIS A 250 11.99 7.11 -7.59
C HIS A 250 11.57 8.58 -7.57
N TYR A 251 12.47 9.50 -7.97
CA TYR A 251 12.16 10.92 -8.01
C TYR A 251 12.95 11.62 -9.12
N VAL A 252 12.23 12.35 -9.96
CA VAL A 252 12.82 13.26 -10.97
C VAL A 252 12.60 14.68 -10.50
N PRO A 253 13.66 15.49 -10.29
CA PRO A 253 13.53 16.84 -9.76
C PRO A 253 12.62 17.75 -10.60
N VAL A 254 11.91 18.65 -9.96
CA VAL A 254 10.97 19.57 -10.64
C VAL A 254 11.68 20.52 -11.61
N ASP A 255 12.96 20.83 -11.39
CA ASP A 255 13.83 21.62 -12.25
C ASP A 255 14.52 20.79 -13.36
N ASP A 256 14.18 19.51 -13.52
CA ASP A 256 14.56 18.74 -14.69
C ASP A 256 13.87 19.29 -15.94
N SER A 257 14.63 19.51 -17.00
CA SER A 257 14.14 20.13 -18.24
C SER A 257 12.96 19.41 -18.89
N MET A 258 12.87 18.07 -18.71
CA MET A 258 11.72 17.30 -19.16
C MET A 258 10.48 17.63 -18.32
N VAL A 259 10.63 17.64 -16.98
CA VAL A 259 9.54 17.96 -16.05
C VAL A 259 9.02 19.38 -16.29
N GLU A 260 9.92 20.37 -16.43
CA GLU A 260 9.55 21.74 -16.76
C GLU A 260 8.77 21.83 -18.09
N THR A 261 9.22 21.09 -19.11
CA THR A 261 8.53 21.05 -20.41
C THR A 261 7.12 20.46 -20.28
N LEU A 262 6.98 19.34 -19.60
CA LEU A 262 5.68 18.67 -19.40
C LEU A 262 4.70 19.55 -18.62
N LEU A 263 5.17 20.20 -17.55
CA LEU A 263 4.35 21.13 -16.76
C LEU A 263 3.95 22.36 -17.59
N SER A 264 4.86 22.92 -18.39
CA SER A 264 4.56 24.05 -19.27
C SER A 264 3.51 23.72 -20.32
N VAL A 265 3.58 22.52 -20.94
CA VAL A 265 2.56 22.06 -21.89
C VAL A 265 1.21 21.87 -21.20
N TYR A 266 1.19 21.26 -20.03
CA TYR A 266 -0.03 21.11 -19.25
C TYR A 266 -0.69 22.45 -18.94
N GLU A 267 0.08 23.44 -18.43
CA GLU A 267 -0.43 24.78 -18.14
C GLU A 267 -1.00 25.47 -19.38
N LYS A 268 -0.30 25.37 -20.51
CA LYS A 268 -0.72 25.95 -21.78
C LYS A 268 -2.02 25.36 -22.30
N GLN A 269 -2.17 24.03 -22.20
CA GLN A 269 -3.33 23.31 -22.74
C GLN A 269 -4.56 23.39 -21.83
N THR A 270 -4.35 23.47 -20.51
CA THR A 270 -5.46 23.41 -19.55
C THR A 270 -5.80 24.76 -18.93
N GLY A 271 -4.86 25.71 -18.91
CA GLY A 271 -4.97 26.96 -18.14
C GLY A 271 -4.85 26.77 -16.63
N LEU A 272 -4.58 25.53 -16.17
CA LEU A 272 -4.38 25.20 -14.76
C LEU A 272 -2.89 25.29 -14.41
N LYS A 273 -2.58 25.56 -13.15
CA LYS A 273 -1.19 25.62 -12.68
C LYS A 273 -0.59 24.22 -12.58
N GLY A 274 0.56 24.01 -13.20
CA GLY A 274 1.37 22.82 -13.05
C GLY A 274 2.08 22.77 -11.69
N HIS A 275 2.19 21.58 -11.13
CA HIS A 275 2.91 21.32 -9.87
C HIS A 275 3.38 19.88 -9.82
N GLU A 276 4.39 19.61 -9.02
CA GLU A 276 4.86 18.27 -8.75
C GLU A 276 3.89 17.48 -7.87
N GLN A 277 3.82 16.16 -8.09
CA GLN A 277 3.05 15.24 -7.25
C GLN A 277 3.88 14.00 -6.92
N ILE A 278 3.67 13.48 -5.73
CA ILE A 278 4.29 12.26 -5.22
C ILE A 278 3.19 11.26 -4.90
N ILE A 279 3.36 10.02 -5.36
CA ILE A 279 2.42 8.95 -5.06
C ILE A 279 3.08 7.80 -4.29
N GLY A 280 2.26 7.04 -3.55
CA GLY A 280 2.67 5.81 -2.90
C GLY A 280 2.61 4.58 -3.80
N GLY A 281 2.06 4.71 -5.01
CA GLY A 281 2.03 3.68 -6.05
C GLY A 281 3.26 3.71 -6.94
N GLY A 282 3.22 2.95 -8.04
CA GLY A 282 4.26 2.94 -9.06
C GLY A 282 3.64 2.80 -10.44
N THR A 283 4.31 3.35 -11.44
CA THR A 283 3.96 3.25 -12.86
C THR A 283 5.18 2.83 -13.67
N PHE A 284 5.02 2.47 -14.92
CA PHE A 284 6.15 2.23 -15.82
C PHE A 284 7.09 3.44 -15.98
N GLY A 285 6.66 4.65 -15.56
CA GLY A 285 7.50 5.83 -15.55
C GLY A 285 8.81 5.62 -14.79
N ARG A 286 8.77 4.97 -13.64
CA ARG A 286 9.95 4.70 -12.80
C ARG A 286 10.99 3.76 -13.39
N LEU A 287 10.66 3.05 -14.48
CA LEU A 287 11.61 2.16 -15.16
C LEU A 287 12.73 2.94 -15.87
N LEU A 288 12.54 4.23 -16.10
CA LEU A 288 13.55 5.11 -16.64
C LEU A 288 14.12 6.02 -15.56
N LYS A 289 15.43 6.23 -15.57
CA LYS A 289 16.09 7.14 -14.61
C LYS A 289 15.49 8.55 -14.60
N ARG A 290 15.08 9.06 -15.77
CA ARG A 290 14.35 10.31 -15.96
C ARG A 290 12.97 10.00 -16.55
N GLY A 291 12.21 9.16 -15.86
CA GLY A 291 10.86 8.79 -16.24
C GLY A 291 9.84 9.29 -15.20
N VAL A 292 8.68 9.66 -15.64
CA VAL A 292 7.59 10.20 -14.82
C VAL A 292 6.27 9.62 -15.28
N ALA A 293 5.20 9.73 -14.46
CA ALA A 293 3.85 9.54 -14.98
C ALA A 293 3.22 10.91 -15.32
N TYR A 294 2.43 10.96 -16.40
CA TYR A 294 1.91 12.20 -16.95
C TYR A 294 0.50 11.99 -17.52
N GLY A 295 -0.53 12.22 -16.68
CA GLY A 295 -1.93 11.96 -17.00
C GLY A 295 -2.25 10.46 -17.07
N ALA A 296 -3.48 10.06 -17.46
CA ALA A 296 -4.52 10.83 -18.19
C ALA A 296 -5.62 11.47 -17.31
N MET A 297 -5.68 11.21 -16.01
CA MET A 297 -6.73 11.76 -15.16
C MET A 297 -6.54 13.26 -14.90
N PHE A 298 -7.60 14.03 -15.12
CA PHE A 298 -7.61 15.47 -14.86
C PHE A 298 -8.09 15.78 -13.43
N PRO A 299 -7.70 16.94 -12.85
CA PRO A 299 -8.24 17.38 -11.57
C PRO A 299 -9.77 17.46 -11.59
N GLY A 300 -10.40 16.91 -10.53
CA GLY A 300 -11.87 16.83 -10.43
C GLY A 300 -12.48 15.59 -11.09
N TYR A 301 -11.69 14.70 -11.65
CA TYR A 301 -12.13 13.43 -12.18
C TYR A 301 -12.68 12.52 -11.06
N VAL A 302 -13.71 11.75 -11.40
CA VAL A 302 -14.22 10.69 -10.50
C VAL A 302 -13.34 9.47 -10.67
N ASN A 303 -12.44 9.23 -9.73
CA ASN A 303 -11.54 8.10 -9.77
C ASN A 303 -12.32 6.78 -9.56
N THR A 304 -12.43 6.00 -10.61
CA THR A 304 -13.05 4.67 -10.63
C THR A 304 -12.05 3.54 -10.91
N MET A 305 -10.74 3.82 -10.87
CA MET A 305 -9.68 2.83 -11.10
C MET A 305 -9.87 1.61 -10.19
N HIS A 306 -9.69 0.43 -10.75
CA HIS A 306 -9.82 -0.87 -10.08
C HIS A 306 -11.22 -1.14 -9.48
N GLN A 307 -12.26 -0.41 -9.91
CA GLN A 307 -13.63 -0.59 -9.45
C GLN A 307 -14.51 -1.18 -10.56
N ALA A 308 -15.63 -1.77 -10.15
CA ALA A 308 -16.64 -2.20 -11.10
C ALA A 308 -17.19 -0.99 -11.90
N ASN A 309 -17.36 -1.16 -13.21
CA ASN A 309 -17.79 -0.11 -14.14
C ASN A 309 -16.80 1.07 -14.23
N GLU A 310 -15.51 0.79 -14.17
CA GLU A 310 -14.47 1.76 -14.47
C GLU A 310 -14.72 2.45 -15.82
N PHE A 311 -14.57 3.77 -15.85
CA PHE A 311 -14.83 4.56 -17.06
C PHE A 311 -13.92 5.78 -17.15
N THR A 312 -13.81 6.30 -18.37
CA THR A 312 -13.19 7.60 -18.64
C THR A 312 -14.07 8.37 -19.63
N GLU A 313 -14.13 9.69 -19.48
CA GLU A 313 -14.87 10.55 -20.39
C GLU A 313 -14.15 10.67 -21.74
N VAL A 314 -14.89 10.52 -22.84
CA VAL A 314 -14.29 10.61 -24.19
C VAL A 314 -13.63 11.98 -24.44
N GLU A 315 -14.19 13.04 -23.88
CA GLU A 315 -13.59 14.39 -23.98
C GLU A 315 -12.22 14.46 -23.32
N ASP A 316 -12.05 13.83 -22.16
CA ASP A 316 -10.77 13.77 -21.46
C ASP A 316 -9.71 12.97 -22.24
N LEU A 317 -10.12 11.93 -22.97
CA LEU A 317 -9.20 11.23 -23.89
C LEU A 317 -8.69 12.16 -25.00
N TYR A 318 -9.55 12.98 -25.60
CA TYR A 318 -9.12 13.95 -26.63
C TYR A 318 -8.23 15.05 -26.04
N ARG A 319 -8.55 15.54 -24.86
CA ARG A 319 -7.72 16.54 -24.15
C ARG A 319 -6.34 15.98 -23.82
N ALA A 320 -6.28 14.76 -23.26
CA ALA A 320 -5.04 14.07 -22.95
C ALA A 320 -4.20 13.83 -24.23
N ALA A 321 -4.83 13.38 -25.32
CA ALA A 321 -4.15 13.17 -26.60
C ALA A 321 -3.53 14.47 -27.14
N ALA A 322 -4.21 15.60 -27.02
CA ALA A 322 -3.67 16.92 -27.42
C ALA A 322 -2.45 17.30 -26.57
N ILE A 323 -2.52 17.10 -25.26
CA ILE A 323 -1.40 17.36 -24.34
C ILE A 323 -0.21 16.47 -24.70
N TYR A 324 -0.42 15.16 -24.92
CA TYR A 324 0.66 14.24 -25.27
C TYR A 324 1.31 14.57 -26.62
N ALA A 325 0.51 14.95 -27.62
CA ALA A 325 1.04 15.35 -28.93
C ALA A 325 1.95 16.56 -28.84
N GLU A 326 1.54 17.60 -28.10
CA GLU A 326 2.38 18.77 -27.88
C GLU A 326 3.59 18.46 -27.00
N ALA A 327 3.41 17.71 -25.90
CA ALA A 327 4.50 17.34 -25.01
C ALA A 327 5.60 16.55 -25.76
N ILE A 328 5.22 15.54 -26.55
CA ILE A 328 6.17 14.78 -27.37
C ILE A 328 6.91 15.72 -28.32
N TYR A 329 6.21 16.60 -29.03
CA TYR A 329 6.85 17.54 -29.94
C TYR A 329 7.84 18.47 -29.23
N GLU A 330 7.43 19.08 -28.12
CA GLU A 330 8.29 19.99 -27.33
C GLU A 330 9.56 19.29 -26.82
N LEU A 331 9.45 18.01 -26.46
CA LEU A 331 10.56 17.20 -25.97
C LEU A 331 11.56 16.77 -27.06
N ILE A 332 11.14 16.74 -28.34
CA ILE A 332 11.96 16.22 -29.46
C ILE A 332 12.34 17.27 -30.51
N LYS A 333 11.81 18.48 -30.46
CA LYS A 333 12.18 19.60 -31.35
C LYS A 333 13.61 20.08 -31.20
#